data_b3796a59f64b3c1cf5d4dd54e3b9603c
#
_entry.id   b3796a59f64b3c1cf5d4dd54e3b9603c
#
_cell.length_a   1.000
_cell.length_b   1.000
_cell.length_c   1.000
_cell.angle_alpha   90.00
_cell.angle_beta   90.00
_cell.angle_gamma   90.00
#
_symmetry.space_group_name_H-M   'P 1'
#
loop_
_entity.id
_entity.type
_entity.pdbx_description
1 polymer ?
#
loop_
_entity_poly.entity_id
_entity_poly.type
_entity_poly.pdbx_seq_one_letter_code
_entity_poly.pdbx_strand_id
1 'polypeptide(L)'
;MPMHITMQLFTAILCGFCLPDRYAFLCMFTYILVGLLGFPVFASGGGLQYIMKPTFGFVLGFLACSTICAIVYKRKSPVSLKEYFLVGLTGLISFYVIGNIYYYFSFPILMNTRIPLWLSLTNGFLVSIIPDILICFLACKVAKTLQILIK
;
A
#
# COMPACT_ATOMS: atom_id res chain seq x y z
N MET A 1 10.39 6.07 -14.27
CA MET A 1 11.09 5.20 -13.29
C MET A 1 10.22 3.99 -13.05
N PRO A 2 10.74 2.77 -13.21
CA PRO A 2 9.95 1.58 -12.89
C PRO A 2 9.62 1.60 -11.39
N MET A 3 8.36 1.37 -11.06
CA MET A 3 7.97 1.15 -9.67
C MET A 3 8.63 -0.14 -9.20
N HIS A 4 9.36 -0.04 -8.09
CA HIS A 4 9.97 -1.22 -7.50
C HIS A 4 8.89 -2.11 -6.90
N ILE A 5 8.83 -3.36 -7.37
CA ILE A 5 8.03 -4.40 -6.72
C ILE A 5 8.64 -4.60 -5.33
N THR A 6 7.92 -4.19 -4.29
CA THR A 6 8.45 -4.23 -2.92
C THR A 6 7.61 -5.13 -2.04
N MET A 7 8.28 -5.82 -1.12
CA MET A 7 7.61 -6.56 -0.03
C MET A 7 6.86 -5.65 0.95
N GLN A 8 6.94 -4.33 0.76
CA GLN A 8 6.22 -3.34 1.58
C GLN A 8 4.70 -3.50 1.47
N LEU A 9 4.19 -3.78 0.27
CA LEU A 9 2.76 -4.06 0.05
C LEU A 9 2.32 -5.32 0.81
N PHE A 10 3.14 -6.37 0.79
CA PHE A 10 2.90 -7.59 1.56
C PHE A 10 2.76 -7.30 3.05
N THR A 11 3.70 -6.55 3.60
CA THR A 11 3.70 -6.16 5.02
C THR A 11 2.50 -5.27 5.36
N ALA A 12 2.14 -4.31 4.49
CA ALA A 12 1.00 -3.44 4.69
C ALA A 12 -0.32 -4.23 4.77
N ILE A 13 -0.51 -5.20 3.88
CA ILE A 13 -1.68 -6.07 3.88
C ILE A 13 -1.70 -6.95 5.14
N LEU A 14 -0.57 -7.56 5.52
CA LEU A 14 -0.47 -8.35 6.74
C LEU A 14 -0.79 -7.54 8.00
N CYS A 15 -0.27 -6.31 8.11
CA CYS A 15 -0.61 -5.42 9.21
C CYS A 15 -2.13 -5.18 9.31
N GLY A 16 -2.79 -5.01 8.15
CA GLY A 16 -4.24 -4.84 8.10
C GLY A 16 -5.04 -6.07 8.56
N PHE A 17 -4.50 -7.27 8.39
CA PHE A 17 -5.15 -8.50 8.87
C PHE A 17 -4.81 -8.85 10.32
N CYS A 18 -3.59 -8.54 10.77
CA CYS A 18 -3.09 -8.96 12.07
C CYS A 18 -3.36 -7.94 13.18
N LEU A 19 -3.54 -6.67 12.84
CA LEU A 19 -3.70 -5.59 13.80
C LEU A 19 -5.13 -5.00 13.74
N PRO A 20 -5.69 -4.58 14.90
CA PRO A 20 -6.88 -3.75 14.92
C PRO A 20 -6.68 -2.46 14.12
N ASP A 21 -7.77 -1.90 13.59
CA ASP A 21 -7.80 -0.73 12.72
C ASP A 21 -6.91 0.44 13.19
N ARG A 22 -6.98 0.80 14.48
CA ARG A 22 -6.16 1.87 15.07
C ARG A 22 -4.67 1.54 15.06
N TYR A 23 -4.32 0.30 15.40
CA TYR A 23 -2.91 -0.13 15.44
C TYR A 23 -2.34 -0.36 14.05
N ALA A 24 -3.13 -0.82 13.10
CA ALA A 24 -2.74 -0.92 11.70
C ALA A 24 -2.40 0.47 11.12
N PHE A 25 -3.24 1.47 11.41
CA PHE A 25 -2.97 2.87 11.07
C PHE A 25 -1.67 3.37 11.72
N LEU A 26 -1.54 3.24 13.05
CA LEU A 26 -0.38 3.71 13.78
C LEU A 26 0.93 3.04 13.33
N CYS A 27 0.91 1.75 13.03
CA CYS A 27 2.06 1.02 12.53
C CYS A 27 2.56 1.61 11.20
N MET A 28 1.68 1.81 10.23
CA MET A 28 2.06 2.39 8.95
C MET A 28 2.37 3.88 9.04
N PHE A 29 1.70 4.62 9.92
CA PHE A 29 2.02 6.02 10.18
C PHE A 29 3.42 6.18 10.78
N THR A 30 3.77 5.36 11.77
CA THR A 30 5.12 5.33 12.36
C THR A 30 6.18 4.98 11.32
N TYR A 31 5.91 3.99 10.46
CA TYR A 31 6.78 3.65 9.34
C TYR A 31 7.07 4.86 8.44
N ILE A 32 6.02 5.63 8.09
CA ILE A 32 6.17 6.85 7.28
C ILE A 32 6.99 7.91 8.02
N LEU A 33 6.70 8.13 9.31
CA LEU A 33 7.45 9.10 10.13
C LEU A 33 8.93 8.75 10.21
N VAL A 34 9.26 7.50 10.49
CA VAL A 34 10.66 7.03 10.54
C VAL A 34 11.36 7.24 9.20
N GLY A 35 10.68 6.96 8.09
CA GLY A 35 11.21 7.22 6.76
C GLY A 35 11.46 8.69 6.47
N LEU A 36 10.56 9.58 6.90
CA LEU A 36 10.71 11.02 6.74
C LEU A 36 11.80 11.62 7.64
N LEU A 37 12.08 11.03 8.79
CA LEU A 37 13.20 11.41 9.65
C LEU A 37 14.59 11.11 9.05
N GLY A 38 14.64 10.42 7.91
CA GLY A 38 15.87 10.17 7.17
C GLY A 38 16.35 8.72 7.18
N PHE A 39 15.67 7.82 7.91
CA PHE A 39 16.01 6.41 7.85
C PHE A 39 15.67 5.82 6.45
N PRO A 40 16.55 5.00 5.87
CA PRO A 40 16.36 4.46 4.51
C PRO A 40 15.36 3.27 4.51
N VAL A 41 14.13 3.52 4.95
CA VAL A 41 13.07 2.50 5.01
C VAL A 41 12.17 2.49 3.76
N PHE A 42 12.20 3.54 2.94
CA PHE A 42 11.50 3.57 1.67
C PHE A 42 12.32 2.92 0.55
N ALA A 43 11.68 2.49 -0.51
CA ALA A 43 12.33 1.79 -1.63
C ALA A 43 13.51 2.55 -2.28
N SER A 44 13.55 3.88 -2.17
CA SER A 44 14.59 4.74 -2.74
C SER A 44 15.25 5.64 -1.67
N GLY A 45 15.36 5.17 -0.43
CA GLY A 45 15.98 5.89 0.69
C GLY A 45 14.99 6.45 1.70
N GLY A 46 15.29 7.60 2.26
CA GLY A 46 14.45 8.29 3.26
C GLY A 46 14.70 9.81 3.26
N GLY A 47 14.07 10.50 4.20
CA GLY A 47 14.18 11.94 4.40
C GLY A 47 13.01 12.75 3.85
N LEU A 48 12.88 13.99 4.33
CA LEU A 48 11.78 14.89 3.95
C LEU A 48 11.71 15.15 2.44
N GLN A 49 12.83 15.11 1.75
CA GLN A 49 12.90 15.24 0.30
C GLN A 49 12.10 14.15 -0.45
N TYR A 50 11.77 13.05 0.23
CA TYR A 50 10.98 11.96 -0.37
C TYR A 50 9.54 12.38 -0.68
N ILE A 51 9.00 13.36 0.07
CA ILE A 51 7.67 13.95 -0.20
C ILE A 51 7.62 14.58 -1.60
N MET A 52 8.75 15.15 -2.07
CA MET A 52 8.83 15.75 -3.39
C MET A 52 8.91 14.73 -4.54
N LYS A 53 8.99 13.45 -4.24
CA LYS A 53 8.95 12.41 -5.28
C LYS A 53 7.50 12.04 -5.63
N PRO A 54 7.13 11.94 -6.92
CA PRO A 54 5.78 11.51 -7.32
C PRO A 54 5.38 10.16 -6.75
N THR A 55 6.35 9.29 -6.47
CA THR A 55 6.14 7.95 -5.89
C THR A 55 5.77 7.97 -4.40
N PHE A 56 5.87 9.10 -3.69
CA PHE A 56 5.49 9.21 -2.29
C PHE A 56 4.00 8.90 -2.06
N GLY A 57 3.16 9.15 -3.04
CA GLY A 57 1.74 8.78 -2.99
C GLY A 57 1.50 7.30 -2.72
N PHE A 58 2.38 6.42 -3.22
CA PHE A 58 2.28 4.98 -2.96
C PHE A 58 2.69 4.63 -1.53
N VAL A 59 3.55 5.41 -0.90
CA VAL A 59 3.85 5.26 0.53
C VAL A 59 2.63 5.62 1.38
N LEU A 60 1.91 6.68 1.03
CA LEU A 60 0.61 7.00 1.63
C LEU A 60 -0.45 5.92 1.32
N GLY A 61 -0.36 5.32 0.14
CA GLY A 61 -1.18 4.20 -0.26
C GLY A 61 -1.04 2.98 0.66
N PHE A 62 0.15 2.68 1.19
CA PHE A 62 0.35 1.61 2.18
C PHE A 62 -0.41 1.86 3.49
N LEU A 63 -0.44 3.12 3.96
CA LEU A 63 -1.20 3.52 5.14
C LEU A 63 -2.70 3.24 4.93
N ALA A 64 -3.24 3.66 3.79
CA ALA A 64 -4.64 3.44 3.46
C ALA A 64 -4.95 1.96 3.26
N CYS A 65 -4.08 1.22 2.56
CA CYS A 65 -4.21 -0.22 2.34
C CYS A 65 -4.35 -0.97 3.67
N SER A 66 -3.41 -0.76 4.59
CA SER A 66 -3.41 -1.42 5.90
C SER A 66 -4.65 -1.07 6.70
N THR A 67 -5.01 0.22 6.78
CA THR A 67 -6.17 0.68 7.55
C THR A 67 -7.48 0.15 6.99
N ILE A 68 -7.67 0.21 5.67
CA ILE A 68 -8.90 -0.28 5.02
C ILE A 68 -9.02 -1.78 5.13
N CYS A 69 -7.91 -2.53 4.93
CA CYS A 69 -7.91 -3.97 5.17
C CYS A 69 -8.38 -4.30 6.60
N ALA A 70 -7.86 -3.60 7.62
CA ALA A 70 -8.23 -3.84 9.01
C ALA A 70 -9.72 -3.55 9.28
N ILE A 71 -10.24 -2.43 8.76
CA ILE A 71 -11.66 -2.05 8.91
C ILE A 71 -12.57 -3.08 8.24
N VAL A 72 -12.25 -3.46 6.99
CA VAL A 72 -13.08 -4.41 6.24
C VAL A 72 -12.99 -5.81 6.83
N TYR A 73 -11.79 -6.23 7.26
CA TYR A 73 -11.57 -7.49 7.96
C TYR A 73 -12.45 -7.60 9.22
N LYS A 74 -12.44 -6.56 10.07
CA LYS A 74 -13.25 -6.51 11.29
C LYS A 74 -14.75 -6.58 11.00
N ARG A 75 -15.21 -5.95 9.91
CA ARG A 75 -16.65 -5.95 9.54
C ARG A 75 -17.11 -7.26 8.93
N LYS A 76 -16.28 -7.89 8.11
CA LYS A 76 -16.65 -9.09 7.34
C LYS A 76 -16.32 -10.39 8.04
N SER A 77 -15.36 -10.40 8.99
CA SER A 77 -14.89 -11.59 9.71
C SER A 77 -14.68 -12.78 8.76
N PRO A 78 -13.82 -12.66 7.75
CA PRO A 78 -13.71 -13.65 6.69
C PRO A 78 -13.27 -15.02 7.22
N VAL A 79 -13.83 -16.09 6.67
CA VAL A 79 -13.51 -17.48 7.03
C VAL A 79 -12.80 -18.19 5.88
N SER A 80 -13.25 -17.98 4.65
CA SER A 80 -12.68 -18.62 3.47
C SER A 80 -11.51 -17.81 2.90
N LEU A 81 -10.57 -18.50 2.22
CA LEU A 81 -9.45 -17.82 1.55
C LEU A 81 -9.92 -16.80 0.49
N LYS A 82 -11.05 -17.09 -0.17
CA LYS A 82 -11.64 -16.16 -1.14
C LYS A 82 -12.08 -14.85 -0.46
N GLU A 83 -12.66 -14.92 0.74
CA GLU A 83 -13.09 -13.74 1.49
C GLU A 83 -11.87 -12.93 1.98
N TYR A 84 -10.80 -13.59 2.46
CA TYR A 84 -9.53 -12.94 2.78
C TYR A 84 -8.98 -12.20 1.56
N PHE A 85 -8.99 -12.84 0.39
CA PHE A 85 -8.52 -12.23 -0.84
C PHE A 85 -9.36 -11.03 -1.26
N LEU A 86 -10.69 -11.10 -1.13
CA LEU A 86 -11.57 -9.96 -1.40
C LEU A 86 -11.29 -8.78 -0.46
N VAL A 87 -11.02 -9.04 0.82
CA VAL A 87 -10.61 -7.99 1.76
C VAL A 87 -9.25 -7.40 1.35
N GLY A 88 -8.27 -8.22 1.00
CA GLY A 88 -6.98 -7.77 0.50
C GLY A 88 -7.09 -6.90 -0.76
N LEU A 89 -7.99 -7.26 -1.69
CA LEU A 89 -8.26 -6.48 -2.89
C LEU A 89 -8.81 -5.08 -2.57
N THR A 90 -9.66 -4.91 -1.54
CA THR A 90 -10.12 -3.57 -1.14
C THR A 90 -8.95 -2.68 -0.68
N GLY A 91 -8.00 -3.25 0.04
CA GLY A 91 -6.76 -2.56 0.42
C GLY A 91 -5.90 -2.22 -0.80
N LEU A 92 -5.73 -3.16 -1.73
CA LEU A 92 -4.97 -2.95 -2.97
C LEU A 92 -5.58 -1.84 -3.84
N ILE A 93 -6.90 -1.81 -3.96
CA ILE A 93 -7.61 -0.74 -4.67
C ILE A 93 -7.33 0.62 -4.02
N SER A 94 -7.43 0.71 -2.69
CA SER A 94 -7.15 1.97 -1.98
C SER A 94 -5.71 2.43 -2.14
N PHE A 95 -4.75 1.49 -2.15
CA PHE A 95 -3.34 1.74 -2.43
C PHE A 95 -3.15 2.42 -3.79
N TYR A 96 -3.74 1.84 -4.83
CA TYR A 96 -3.64 2.39 -6.18
C TYR A 96 -4.38 3.72 -6.35
N VAL A 97 -5.56 3.87 -5.77
CA VAL A 97 -6.33 5.12 -5.86
C VAL A 97 -5.53 6.27 -5.26
N ILE A 98 -5.05 6.14 -4.03
CA ILE A 98 -4.29 7.20 -3.36
C ILE A 98 -2.94 7.43 -4.03
N GLY A 99 -2.23 6.35 -4.37
CA GLY A 99 -0.95 6.42 -5.07
C GLY A 99 -1.03 7.17 -6.39
N ASN A 100 -2.01 6.84 -7.24
CA ASN A 100 -2.18 7.49 -8.54
C ASN A 100 -2.70 8.91 -8.44
N ILE A 101 -3.58 9.23 -7.48
CA ILE A 101 -4.02 10.61 -7.25
C ILE A 101 -2.82 11.50 -6.93
N TYR A 102 -2.00 11.09 -5.96
CA TYR A 102 -0.81 11.84 -5.61
C TYR A 102 0.18 11.93 -6.78
N TYR A 103 0.43 10.82 -7.46
CA TYR A 103 1.32 10.74 -8.61
C TYR A 103 0.90 11.73 -9.70
N TYR A 104 -0.37 11.79 -10.04
CA TYR A 104 -0.89 12.70 -11.06
C TYR A 104 -0.75 14.17 -10.68
N PHE A 105 -1.09 14.53 -9.43
CA PHE A 105 -1.00 15.92 -8.97
C PHE A 105 0.42 16.38 -8.67
N SER A 106 1.33 15.46 -8.38
CA SER A 106 2.72 15.82 -8.09
C SER A 106 3.51 16.31 -9.32
N PHE A 107 3.17 15.85 -10.52
CA PHE A 107 3.90 16.24 -11.72
C PHE A 107 3.78 17.74 -12.05
N PRO A 108 2.59 18.36 -12.14
CA PRO A 108 2.49 19.78 -12.40
C PRO A 108 3.05 20.65 -11.27
N ILE A 109 2.98 20.17 -10.03
CA ILE A 109 3.42 20.94 -8.84
C ILE A 109 4.92 20.87 -8.64
N LEU A 110 5.51 19.66 -8.78
CA LEU A 110 6.90 19.41 -8.41
C LEU A 110 7.86 19.43 -9.63
N MET A 111 7.39 19.04 -10.80
CA MET A 111 8.20 18.93 -12.01
C MET A 111 7.82 19.94 -13.10
N ASN A 112 6.85 20.79 -12.83
CA ASN A 112 6.33 21.80 -13.78
C ASN A 112 5.96 21.22 -15.17
N THR A 113 5.60 19.93 -15.21
CA THR A 113 5.23 19.20 -16.42
C THR A 113 3.87 18.53 -16.23
N ARG A 114 3.01 18.63 -17.23
CA ARG A 114 1.71 17.93 -17.21
C ARG A 114 1.84 16.59 -17.92
N ILE A 115 1.50 15.53 -17.23
CA ILE A 115 1.39 14.21 -17.83
C ILE A 115 -0.08 13.89 -18.13
N PRO A 116 -0.38 13.26 -19.28
CA PRO A 116 -1.74 12.81 -19.56
C PRO A 116 -2.14 11.70 -18.58
N LEU A 117 -3.42 11.64 -18.22
CA LEU A 117 -3.99 10.68 -17.26
C LEU A 117 -3.64 9.22 -17.62
N TRP A 118 -3.69 8.87 -18.90
CA TRP A 118 -3.37 7.52 -19.35
C TRP A 118 -1.91 7.14 -19.05
N LEU A 119 -0.98 8.08 -19.15
CA LEU A 119 0.45 7.82 -18.84
C LEU A 119 0.68 7.65 -17.33
N SER A 120 -0.07 8.39 -16.50
CA SER A 120 -0.06 8.19 -15.05
C SER A 120 -0.57 6.80 -14.67
N LEU A 121 -1.67 6.37 -15.28
CA LEU A 121 -2.26 5.06 -15.05
C LEU A 121 -1.37 3.92 -15.56
N THR A 122 -0.75 4.06 -16.74
CA THR A 122 0.14 3.00 -17.28
C THR A 122 1.37 2.82 -16.40
N ASN A 123 2.03 3.91 -16.02
CA ASN A 123 3.25 3.84 -15.22
C ASN A 123 2.99 3.48 -13.74
N GLY A 124 1.85 3.91 -13.18
CA GLY A 124 1.52 3.67 -11.79
C GLY A 124 0.69 2.41 -11.53
N PHE A 125 0.05 1.83 -12.52
CA PHE A 125 -0.91 0.74 -12.34
C PHE A 125 -0.58 -0.50 -13.17
N LEU A 126 -0.47 -0.37 -14.51
CA LEU A 126 -0.42 -1.54 -15.39
C LEU A 126 0.85 -2.39 -15.23
N VAL A 127 1.98 -1.77 -14.94
CA VAL A 127 3.26 -2.48 -14.80
C VAL A 127 3.32 -3.31 -13.52
N SER A 128 2.68 -2.83 -12.45
CA SER A 128 2.80 -3.43 -11.12
C SER A 128 1.61 -4.29 -10.70
N ILE A 129 0.48 -4.23 -11.40
CA ILE A 129 -0.76 -4.89 -10.97
C ILE A 129 -0.63 -6.42 -10.89
N ILE A 130 0.06 -7.05 -11.83
CA ILE A 130 0.20 -8.51 -11.85
C ILE A 130 1.01 -9.01 -10.66
N PRO A 131 2.25 -8.52 -10.39
CA PRO A 131 2.99 -8.93 -9.20
C PRO A 131 2.30 -8.53 -7.90
N ASP A 132 1.61 -7.39 -7.85
CA ASP A 132 0.93 -6.92 -6.64
C ASP A 132 -0.29 -7.78 -6.29
N ILE A 133 -1.01 -8.30 -7.29
CA ILE A 133 -2.09 -9.29 -7.06
C ILE A 133 -1.52 -10.59 -6.50
N LEU A 134 -0.39 -11.07 -7.00
CA LEU A 134 0.28 -12.26 -6.47
C LEU A 134 0.75 -12.04 -5.02
N ILE A 135 1.34 -10.90 -4.73
CA ILE A 135 1.76 -10.50 -3.38
C ILE A 135 0.54 -10.42 -2.46
N CYS A 136 -0.56 -9.82 -2.92
CA CYS A 136 -1.80 -9.75 -2.18
C CYS A 136 -2.36 -11.14 -1.86
N PHE A 137 -2.37 -12.05 -2.83
CA PHE A 137 -2.80 -13.43 -2.61
C PHE A 137 -1.94 -14.16 -1.59
N LEU A 138 -0.62 -14.02 -1.66
CA LEU A 138 0.33 -14.60 -0.70
C LEU A 138 0.11 -14.03 0.71
N ALA A 139 -0.06 -12.71 0.82
CA ALA A 139 -0.32 -12.06 2.11
C ALA A 139 -1.63 -12.55 2.73
N CYS A 140 -2.70 -12.72 1.94
CA CYS A 140 -3.97 -13.24 2.39
C CYS A 140 -3.86 -14.71 2.85
N LYS A 141 -3.09 -15.54 2.14
CA LYS A 141 -2.83 -16.93 2.54
C LYS A 141 -2.10 -17.01 3.87
N VAL A 142 -1.04 -16.21 4.03
CA VAL A 142 -0.27 -16.14 5.28
C VAL A 142 -1.12 -15.59 6.42
N ALA A 143 -1.88 -14.52 6.19
CA ALA A 143 -2.79 -13.95 7.19
C ALA A 143 -3.82 -14.97 7.69
N LYS A 144 -4.44 -15.71 6.79
CA LYS A 144 -5.38 -16.78 7.16
C LYS A 144 -4.71 -17.85 8.02
N THR A 145 -3.52 -18.29 7.65
CA THR A 145 -2.76 -19.32 8.42
C THR A 145 -2.42 -18.79 9.81
N LEU A 146 -1.93 -17.56 9.92
CA LEU A 146 -1.61 -16.94 11.20
C LEU A 146 -2.85 -16.83 12.11
N GLN A 147 -3.99 -16.44 11.57
CA GLN A 147 -5.23 -16.33 12.34
C GLN A 147 -5.76 -17.68 12.85
N ILE A 148 -5.46 -18.78 12.14
CA ILE A 148 -5.79 -20.14 12.60
C ILE A 148 -4.86 -20.55 13.75
N LEU A 149 -3.59 -20.15 13.72
CA LEU A 149 -2.60 -20.51 14.75
C LEU A 149 -2.75 -19.70 16.04
N ILE A 150 -3.34 -18.49 15.97
CA ILE A 150 -3.52 -17.59 17.12
C ILE A 150 -4.84 -17.88 17.87
N LYS A 151 -5.80 -18.57 17.24
CA LYS A 151 -7.04 -19.04 17.87
C LYS A 151 -6.83 -20.37 18.61
#